data_3485986af3fdaeeaf202c00218e0503a
#
_entry.id   3485986af3fdaeeaf202c00218e0503a
#
_cell.length_a   1.000
_cell.length_b   1.000
_cell.length_c   1.000
_cell.angle_alpha   90.00
_cell.angle_beta   90.00
_cell.angle_gamma   90.00
#
_symmetry.space_group_name_H-M   'P 1'
#
loop_
_entity.id
_entity.type
_entity.pdbx_description
1 polymer ?
#
loop_
_entity_poly.entity_id
_entity_poly.type
_entity_poly.pdbx_seq_one_letter_code
_entity_poly.pdbx_strand_id
1 'polypeptide(L)'
;MGVEWGLSPRTTIELGAGLNWFTPNKASSNKKLVHWLGTMEYRYWTCERFSGHFWGIHIIGTQYNIAGHHLPLLFGDNSSHYRYEGWGAVGGISYGYHFLLSNRWSLEANIGAGYVRLHYDKFRCKTCGEKVGTENRNYFGPTKAAISLIFLIK
;
A
#
# COMPACT_ATOMS: atom_id res chain seq x y z
N MET A 1 9.04 -4.98 1.33
CA MET A 1 9.65 -6.28 1.01
C MET A 1 8.54 -7.32 0.97
N GLY A 2 8.61 -8.28 0.03
CA GLY A 2 7.60 -9.33 -0.09
C GLY A 2 8.25 -10.65 -0.47
N VAL A 3 7.50 -11.73 -0.26
CA VAL A 3 7.86 -13.09 -0.64
C VAL A 3 6.69 -13.67 -1.41
N GLU A 4 6.98 -14.35 -2.49
CA GLU A 4 6.00 -14.98 -3.37
C GLU A 4 6.27 -16.48 -3.46
N TRP A 5 5.20 -17.28 -3.29
CA TRP A 5 5.24 -18.73 -3.39
C TRP A 5 4.37 -19.23 -4.53
N GLY A 6 4.88 -20.19 -5.28
CA GLY A 6 4.12 -20.91 -6.29
C GLY A 6 3.20 -21.95 -5.65
N LEU A 7 1.89 -21.82 -5.85
CA LEU A 7 0.90 -22.82 -5.39
C LEU A 7 0.63 -23.87 -6.45
N SER A 8 0.66 -23.49 -7.72
CA SER A 8 0.45 -24.38 -8.87
C SER A 8 1.28 -23.89 -10.06
N PRO A 9 1.27 -24.59 -11.21
CA PRO A 9 1.98 -24.16 -12.41
C PRO A 9 1.58 -22.77 -12.92
N ARG A 10 0.38 -22.29 -12.56
CA ARG A 10 -0.16 -21.00 -13.01
C ARG A 10 -0.64 -20.10 -11.90
N THR A 11 -0.45 -20.48 -10.64
CA THR A 11 -0.91 -19.65 -9.51
C THR A 11 0.17 -19.43 -8.48
N THR A 12 0.22 -18.23 -7.94
CA THR A 12 1.13 -17.83 -6.88
C THR A 12 0.40 -17.02 -5.82
N ILE A 13 0.98 -16.96 -4.64
CA ILE A 13 0.55 -16.08 -3.56
C ILE A 13 1.73 -15.20 -3.14
N GLU A 14 1.53 -13.89 -3.12
CA GLU A 14 2.50 -12.91 -2.62
C GLU A 14 2.06 -12.42 -1.25
N LEU A 15 2.99 -12.39 -0.30
CA LEU A 15 2.85 -11.69 0.97
C LEU A 15 3.91 -10.60 1.05
N GLY A 16 3.48 -9.39 1.32
CA GLY A 16 4.35 -8.23 1.42
C GLY A 16 4.14 -7.45 2.72
N ALA A 17 5.20 -6.83 3.20
CA ALA A 17 5.15 -5.89 4.29
C ALA A 17 5.98 -4.65 3.97
N GLY A 18 5.45 -3.49 4.31
CA GLY A 18 6.11 -2.20 4.20
C GLY A 18 6.07 -1.46 5.53
N LEU A 19 7.21 -0.91 5.91
CA LEU A 19 7.35 -0.06 7.08
C LEU A 19 7.94 1.27 6.62
N ASN A 20 7.29 2.35 6.97
CA ASN A 20 7.82 3.68 6.77
C ASN A 20 7.78 4.45 8.09
N TRP A 21 8.95 4.72 8.65
CA TRP A 21 9.16 5.53 9.86
C TRP A 21 9.83 6.87 9.56
N PHE A 22 9.63 7.39 8.35
CA PHE A 22 10.22 8.65 7.96
C PHE A 22 9.64 9.80 8.79
N THR A 23 10.43 10.28 9.74
CA THR A 23 10.15 11.49 10.51
C THR A 23 11.16 12.55 10.03
N PRO A 24 10.76 13.51 9.19
CA PRO A 24 11.67 14.56 8.74
C PRO A 24 12.11 15.40 9.94
N ASN A 25 13.40 15.36 10.22
CA ASN A 25 14.07 15.95 11.38
C ASN A 25 14.23 17.47 11.19
N LYS A 26 13.12 18.23 11.18
CA LYS A 26 13.18 19.69 11.36
C LYS A 26 12.42 20.04 12.64
N ALA A 27 13.15 20.54 13.62
CA ALA A 27 12.68 20.90 14.97
C ALA A 27 11.48 21.88 15.01
N SER A 28 11.05 22.40 13.88
CA SER A 28 9.94 23.35 13.72
C SER A 28 8.71 22.77 13.04
N SER A 29 8.77 21.55 12.53
CA SER A 29 7.66 20.95 11.80
C SER A 29 7.33 19.57 12.38
N ASN A 30 6.28 19.47 13.21
CA ASN A 30 5.75 18.22 13.76
C ASN A 30 5.13 17.30 12.67
N LYS A 31 5.84 17.12 11.56
CA LYS A 31 5.43 16.24 10.47
C LYS A 31 5.81 14.81 10.81
N LYS A 32 4.83 13.94 10.97
CA LYS A 32 5.00 12.49 11.13
C LYS A 32 4.36 11.78 9.96
N LEU A 33 5.06 10.83 9.36
CA LEU A 33 4.55 9.93 8.37
C LEU A 33 4.97 8.50 8.74
N VAL A 34 4.38 8.00 9.80
CA VAL A 34 4.62 6.63 10.26
C VAL A 34 3.46 5.78 9.78
N HIS A 35 3.76 4.81 8.96
CA HIS A 35 2.77 3.82 8.56
C HIS A 35 3.44 2.45 8.36
N TRP A 36 2.69 1.43 8.68
CA TRP A 36 2.98 0.08 8.24
C TRP A 36 1.87 -0.40 7.32
N LEU A 37 2.25 -1.25 6.40
CA LEU A 37 1.28 -1.84 5.50
C LEU A 37 1.61 -3.33 5.32
N GLY A 38 0.58 -4.16 5.36
CA GLY A 38 0.64 -5.57 4.99
C GLY A 38 -0.14 -5.80 3.72
N THR A 39 0.40 -6.58 2.79
CA THR A 39 -0.24 -6.92 1.52
C THR A 39 -0.30 -8.42 1.35
N MET A 40 -1.41 -8.89 0.82
CA MET A 40 -1.60 -10.26 0.36
C MET A 40 -2.20 -10.21 -1.02
N GLU A 41 -1.62 -10.93 -1.97
CA GLU A 41 -2.09 -10.98 -3.35
C GLU A 41 -2.07 -12.41 -3.87
N TYR A 42 -3.20 -12.87 -4.38
CA TYR A 42 -3.33 -14.12 -5.12
C TYR A 42 -3.24 -13.81 -6.61
N ARG A 43 -2.34 -14.48 -7.34
CA ARG A 43 -2.04 -14.23 -8.74
C ARG A 43 -2.32 -15.42 -9.61
N TYR A 44 -2.92 -15.16 -10.75
CA TYR A 44 -3.13 -16.13 -11.82
C TYR A 44 -2.32 -15.71 -13.04
N TRP A 45 -1.42 -16.58 -13.48
CA TRP A 45 -0.51 -16.39 -14.61
C TRP A 45 -1.12 -16.91 -15.90
N THR A 46 -1.04 -16.14 -16.97
CA THR A 46 -1.61 -16.54 -18.28
C THR A 46 -0.84 -17.68 -18.94
N CYS A 47 0.47 -17.73 -18.70
CA CYS A 47 1.34 -18.79 -19.21
C CYS A 47 1.86 -19.66 -18.06
N GLU A 48 3.10 -19.46 -17.66
CA GLU A 48 3.73 -20.14 -16.53
C GLU A 48 3.94 -19.16 -15.38
N ARG A 49 4.02 -19.68 -14.15
CA ARG A 49 4.31 -18.85 -12.98
C ARG A 49 5.64 -18.13 -13.14
N PHE A 50 5.70 -16.88 -12.69
CA PHE A 50 6.86 -16.00 -12.77
C PHE A 50 7.28 -15.63 -14.21
N SER A 51 6.36 -15.69 -15.18
CA SER A 51 6.65 -15.32 -16.56
C SER A 51 5.44 -14.68 -17.26
N GLY A 52 5.63 -13.51 -17.84
CA GLY A 52 4.64 -12.80 -18.64
C GLY A 52 3.54 -12.12 -17.83
N HIS A 53 2.32 -12.18 -18.34
CA HIS A 53 1.16 -11.49 -17.76
C HIS A 53 0.52 -12.25 -16.61
N PHE A 54 0.06 -11.53 -15.59
CA PHE A 54 -0.75 -12.08 -14.52
C PHE A 54 -1.89 -11.17 -14.12
N TRP A 55 -2.93 -11.77 -13.60
CA TRP A 55 -4.05 -11.12 -12.93
C TRP A 55 -3.98 -11.45 -11.45
N GLY A 56 -4.28 -10.48 -10.60
CA GLY A 56 -4.26 -10.67 -9.15
C GLY A 56 -5.51 -10.16 -8.47
N ILE A 57 -5.80 -10.75 -7.31
CA ILE A 57 -6.73 -10.19 -6.33
C ILE A 57 -5.89 -9.86 -5.10
N HIS A 58 -5.94 -8.61 -4.64
CA HIS A 58 -5.13 -8.15 -3.52
C HIS A 58 -5.96 -7.62 -2.38
N ILE A 59 -5.42 -7.82 -1.18
CA ILE A 59 -5.92 -7.23 0.06
C ILE A 59 -4.73 -6.50 0.69
N ILE A 60 -4.96 -5.26 1.14
CA ILE A 60 -3.97 -4.43 1.81
C ILE A 60 -4.55 -3.95 3.13
N GLY A 61 -3.85 -4.21 4.23
CA GLY A 61 -4.13 -3.64 5.54
C GLY A 61 -3.06 -2.62 5.90
N THR A 62 -3.44 -1.47 6.40
CA THR A 62 -2.50 -0.42 6.83
C THR A 62 -2.97 0.27 8.09
N GLN A 63 -2.02 0.65 8.93
CA GLN A 63 -2.24 1.63 9.99
C GLN A 63 -1.32 2.82 9.75
N TYR A 64 -1.84 4.00 9.95
CA TYR A 64 -1.13 5.23 9.68
C TYR A 64 -1.33 6.25 10.79
N ASN A 65 -0.28 7.03 11.02
CA ASN A 65 -0.28 8.20 11.90
C ASN A 65 0.36 9.35 11.11
N ILE A 66 -0.49 10.21 10.56
CA ILE A 66 -0.08 11.27 9.64
C ILE A 66 -0.40 12.62 10.27
N ALA A 67 0.60 13.49 10.37
CA ALA A 67 0.44 14.85 10.85
C ALA A 67 1.14 15.83 9.91
N GLY A 68 0.47 16.94 9.57
CA GLY A 68 1.08 18.05 8.84
C GLY A 68 1.41 17.81 7.36
N HIS A 69 0.83 16.78 6.74
CA HIS A 69 0.95 16.54 5.30
C HIS A 69 -0.34 16.89 4.57
N HIS A 70 -0.20 17.53 3.41
CA HIS A 70 -1.31 17.85 2.52
C HIS A 70 -1.56 16.63 1.60
N LEU A 71 -2.63 15.89 1.88
CA LEU A 71 -3.04 14.72 1.11
C LEU A 71 -4.50 14.91 0.63
N PRO A 72 -4.74 15.75 -0.38
CA PRO A 72 -6.08 16.14 -0.80
C PRO A 72 -6.92 14.97 -1.28
N LEU A 73 -6.30 13.99 -1.92
CA LEU A 73 -6.99 12.78 -2.43
C LEU A 73 -7.57 11.92 -1.30
N LEU A 74 -6.88 11.82 -0.15
CA LEU A 74 -7.26 10.95 0.96
C LEU A 74 -8.06 11.70 2.04
N PHE A 75 -7.69 12.93 2.38
CA PHE A 75 -8.22 13.66 3.55
C PHE A 75 -8.83 15.04 3.23
N GLY A 76 -8.82 15.47 1.95
CA GLY A 76 -9.31 16.79 1.52
C GLY A 76 -8.31 17.93 1.73
N ASP A 77 -8.71 19.16 1.32
CA ASP A 77 -7.79 20.30 1.19
C ASP A 77 -7.24 20.84 2.53
N ASN A 78 -7.95 20.65 3.65
CA ASN A 78 -7.56 21.16 4.97
C ASN A 78 -6.72 20.16 5.79
N SER A 79 -6.14 19.14 5.17
CA SER A 79 -5.42 18.07 5.87
C SER A 79 -4.14 18.50 6.61
N SER A 80 -3.57 19.68 6.28
CA SER A 80 -2.33 20.17 6.90
C SER A 80 -2.46 20.64 8.37
N HIS A 81 -3.68 20.97 8.82
CA HIS A 81 -3.96 21.52 10.16
C HIS A 81 -4.35 20.47 11.20
N TYR A 82 -4.58 19.22 10.77
CA TYR A 82 -5.06 18.14 11.61
C TYR A 82 -4.08 16.98 11.65
N ARG A 83 -4.14 16.20 12.72
CA ARG A 83 -3.49 14.90 12.84
C ARG A 83 -4.54 13.83 12.55
N TYR A 84 -4.20 12.90 11.69
CA TYR A 84 -5.02 11.76 11.34
C TYR A 84 -4.35 10.49 11.82
N GLU A 85 -5.05 9.73 12.63
CA GLU A 85 -4.59 8.44 13.12
C GLU A 85 -5.69 7.42 12.87
N GLY A 86 -5.33 6.33 12.20
CA GLY A 86 -6.33 5.35 11.82
C GLY A 86 -5.78 4.11 11.14
N TRP A 87 -6.71 3.31 10.69
CA TRP A 87 -6.42 2.13 9.89
C TRP A 87 -7.17 2.17 8.55
N GLY A 88 -6.64 1.44 7.58
CA GLY A 88 -7.24 1.28 6.28
C GLY A 88 -7.22 -0.15 5.82
N ALA A 89 -8.28 -0.55 5.14
CA ALA A 89 -8.37 -1.81 4.44
C ALA A 89 -8.67 -1.56 2.96
N VAL A 90 -7.98 -2.29 2.10
CA VAL A 90 -8.12 -2.20 0.64
C VAL A 90 -8.36 -3.58 0.09
N GLY A 91 -9.32 -3.71 -0.81
CA GLY A 91 -9.55 -4.91 -1.61
C GLY A 91 -9.66 -4.53 -3.09
N GLY A 92 -8.99 -5.25 -3.96
CA GLY A 92 -8.98 -4.90 -5.37
C GLY A 92 -8.46 -5.98 -6.29
N ILE A 93 -8.46 -5.65 -7.57
CA ILE A 93 -7.88 -6.45 -8.63
C ILE A 93 -6.62 -5.77 -9.16
N SER A 94 -5.68 -6.57 -9.60
CA SER A 94 -4.42 -6.10 -10.17
C SER A 94 -4.13 -6.78 -11.49
N TYR A 95 -3.31 -6.15 -12.28
CA TYR A 95 -2.76 -6.66 -13.51
C TYR A 95 -1.29 -6.30 -13.58
N GLY A 96 -0.47 -7.26 -13.95
CA GLY A 96 0.96 -7.03 -14.04
C GLY A 96 1.63 -7.82 -15.15
N TYR A 97 2.87 -7.43 -15.37
CA TYR A 97 3.77 -8.09 -16.32
C TYR A 97 5.12 -8.33 -15.66
N HIS A 98 5.62 -9.53 -15.84
CA HIS A 98 6.88 -10.00 -15.30
C HIS A 98 7.91 -10.19 -16.42
N PHE A 99 8.97 -9.39 -16.37
CA PHE A 99 10.07 -9.42 -17.32
C PHE A 99 11.23 -10.23 -16.75
N LEU A 100 11.58 -11.31 -17.39
CA LEU A 100 12.78 -12.09 -17.05
C LEU A 100 14.03 -11.35 -17.58
N LEU A 101 14.85 -10.82 -16.67
CA LEU A 101 16.11 -10.16 -17.03
C LEU A 101 17.27 -11.15 -17.08
N SER A 102 17.24 -12.16 -16.22
CA SER A 102 18.27 -13.19 -16.11
C SER A 102 17.69 -14.44 -15.44
N ASN A 103 18.47 -15.52 -15.34
CA ASN A 103 18.06 -16.77 -14.69
C ASN A 103 17.64 -16.61 -13.20
N ARG A 104 17.99 -15.49 -12.55
CA ARG A 104 17.69 -15.21 -11.14
C ARG A 104 17.06 -13.87 -10.90
N TRP A 105 17.12 -12.96 -11.88
CA TRP A 105 16.61 -11.60 -11.72
C TRP A 105 15.47 -11.33 -12.67
N SER A 106 14.45 -10.72 -12.16
CA SER A 106 13.27 -10.33 -12.93
C SER A 106 12.79 -8.95 -12.50
N LEU A 107 12.17 -8.25 -13.42
CA LEU A 107 11.49 -6.98 -13.18
C LEU A 107 10.00 -7.20 -13.32
N GLU A 108 9.22 -6.66 -12.39
CA GLU A 108 7.77 -6.73 -12.43
C GLU A 108 7.18 -5.32 -12.45
N ALA A 109 6.24 -5.08 -13.33
CA ALA A 109 5.37 -3.91 -13.31
C ALA A 109 3.95 -4.36 -12.97
N ASN A 110 3.33 -3.72 -11.97
CA ASN A 110 2.03 -4.08 -11.45
C ASN A 110 1.18 -2.83 -11.22
N ILE A 111 -0.07 -2.85 -11.70
CA ILE A 111 -1.08 -1.83 -11.45
C ILE A 111 -2.34 -2.48 -10.90
N GLY A 112 -3.05 -1.79 -10.03
CA GLY A 112 -4.27 -2.31 -9.44
C GLY A 112 -5.27 -1.23 -9.11
N ALA A 113 -6.54 -1.60 -9.14
CA ALA A 113 -7.65 -0.76 -8.75
C ALA A 113 -8.58 -1.53 -7.80
N GLY A 114 -9.23 -0.80 -6.92
CA GLY A 114 -10.09 -1.45 -5.93
C GLY A 114 -10.79 -0.46 -5.01
N TYR A 115 -11.37 -1.03 -3.98
CA TYR A 115 -12.12 -0.33 -2.96
C TYR A 115 -11.27 -0.14 -1.71
N VAL A 116 -11.22 1.09 -1.24
CA VAL A 116 -10.48 1.51 -0.05
C VAL A 116 -11.47 1.94 1.01
N ARG A 117 -11.36 1.37 2.20
CA ARG A 117 -12.06 1.80 3.40
C ARG A 117 -11.06 2.34 4.41
N LEU A 118 -11.22 3.62 4.76
CA LEU A 118 -10.41 4.30 5.76
C LEU A 118 -11.27 4.61 6.97
N HIS A 119 -10.73 4.30 8.13
CA HIS A 119 -11.29 4.70 9.43
C HIS A 119 -10.24 5.52 10.16
N TYR A 120 -10.56 6.76 10.52
CA TYR A 120 -9.60 7.63 11.17
C TYR A 120 -10.22 8.53 12.22
N ASP A 121 -9.41 8.81 13.23
CA ASP A 121 -9.65 9.82 14.24
C ASP A 121 -8.95 11.12 13.85
N LYS A 122 -9.68 12.22 13.97
CA LYS A 122 -9.24 13.56 13.65
C LYS A 122 -8.95 14.34 14.91
N PHE A 123 -7.74 14.86 15.05
CA PHE A 123 -7.31 15.66 16.18
C PHE A 123 -7.00 17.10 15.76
N ARG A 124 -7.42 18.08 16.54
CA ARG A 124 -7.36 19.51 16.21
C ARG A 124 -5.97 20.13 16.32
N CYS A 125 -5.05 19.50 17.01
CA CYS A 125 -3.71 20.02 17.28
C CYS A 125 -2.62 18.99 16.97
N LYS A 126 -1.45 19.46 16.49
CA LYS A 126 -0.36 18.60 16.09
C LYS A 126 0.28 17.79 17.23
N THR A 127 0.15 18.23 18.47
CA THR A 127 0.87 17.64 19.63
C THR A 127 -0.02 17.18 20.79
N CYS A 128 -1.12 17.87 21.10
CA CYS A 128 -2.00 17.59 22.25
C CYS A 128 -3.43 18.06 21.98
N GLY A 129 -4.05 17.56 20.91
CA GLY A 129 -5.38 18.02 20.54
C GLY A 129 -6.49 17.13 21.05
N GLU A 130 -7.59 17.76 21.42
CA GLU A 130 -8.85 17.10 21.68
C GLU A 130 -9.35 16.36 20.43
N LYS A 131 -9.86 15.16 20.59
CA LYS A 131 -10.46 14.39 19.50
C LYS A 131 -11.68 15.13 18.97
N VAL A 132 -11.63 15.57 17.73
CA VAL A 132 -12.71 16.35 17.10
C VAL A 132 -13.79 15.44 16.55
N GLY A 133 -13.45 14.21 16.17
CA GLY A 133 -14.39 13.23 15.63
C GLY A 133 -13.71 12.01 15.03
N THR A 134 -14.53 11.01 14.78
CA THR A 134 -14.16 9.82 14.03
C THR A 134 -14.88 9.88 12.69
N GLU A 135 -14.14 9.72 11.60
CA GLU A 135 -14.70 9.73 10.25
C GLU A 135 -14.36 8.43 9.52
N ASN A 136 -15.29 7.99 8.68
CA ASN A 136 -15.11 6.88 7.75
C ASN A 136 -15.13 7.43 6.34
N ARG A 137 -14.15 7.06 5.52
CA ARG A 137 -14.12 7.41 4.11
C ARG A 137 -13.97 6.18 3.25
N ASN A 138 -14.80 6.08 2.24
CA ASN A 138 -14.75 5.05 1.23
C ASN A 138 -14.29 5.68 -0.09
N TYR A 139 -13.44 4.99 -0.80
CA TYR A 139 -12.90 5.44 -2.07
C TYR A 139 -12.77 4.24 -3.02
N PHE A 140 -13.10 4.46 -4.28
CA PHE A 140 -12.85 3.51 -5.36
C PHE A 140 -11.89 4.13 -6.38
N GLY A 141 -10.78 3.45 -6.67
CA GLY A 141 -9.78 3.96 -7.60
C GLY A 141 -8.49 3.14 -7.61
N PRO A 142 -7.38 3.72 -8.08
CA PRO A 142 -6.09 3.05 -8.10
C PRO A 142 -5.63 2.73 -6.67
N THR A 143 -5.28 1.46 -6.44
CA THR A 143 -4.87 0.95 -5.12
C THR A 143 -3.44 0.47 -5.10
N LYS A 144 -2.88 0.10 -6.25
CA LYS A 144 -1.52 -0.41 -6.39
C LYS A 144 -0.90 0.15 -7.67
N ALA A 145 0.33 0.63 -7.59
CA ALA A 145 1.21 0.91 -8.71
C ALA A 145 2.63 0.65 -8.24
N ALA A 146 3.28 -0.37 -8.78
CA ALA A 146 4.58 -0.80 -8.32
C ALA A 146 5.46 -1.28 -9.48
N ILE A 147 6.75 -0.98 -9.36
CA ILE A 147 7.81 -1.62 -10.13
C ILE A 147 8.71 -2.31 -9.13
N SER A 148 8.89 -3.60 -9.28
CA SER A 148 9.60 -4.44 -8.31
C SER A 148 10.74 -5.20 -8.99
N LEU A 149 11.89 -5.25 -8.34
CA LEU A 149 12.99 -6.14 -8.72
C LEU A 149 12.87 -7.41 -7.89
N ILE A 150 12.82 -8.55 -8.57
CA ILE A 150 12.56 -9.85 -7.96
C ILE A 150 13.80 -10.73 -8.11
N PHE A 151 14.18 -11.38 -7.02
CA PHE A 151 15.21 -12.40 -7.02
C PHE A 151 14.59 -13.77 -6.83
N LEU A 152 14.77 -14.66 -7.80
CA LEU A 152 14.25 -16.04 -7.81
C LEU A 152 15.18 -16.94 -7.01
N ILE A 153 14.65 -17.53 -5.95
CA ILE A 153 15.32 -18.57 -5.14
C ILE A 153 14.85 -19.92 -5.69
N LYS A 154 15.78 -20.70 -6.23
CA LYS A 154 15.52 -22.05 -6.71
C LYS A 154 15.93 -23.07 -5.65
#